data_a32d6d9aeaae9cb6644c68ab0117d6c9
#
_entry.id   a32d6d9aeaae9cb6644c68ab0117d6c9
#
_cell.length_a   1.000
_cell.length_b   1.000
_cell.length_c   1.000
_cell.angle_alpha   90.00
_cell.angle_beta   90.00
_cell.angle_gamma   90.00
#
_symmetry.space_group_name_H-M   'P 1'
#
loop_
_entity.id
_entity.type
_entity.pdbx_description
1 polymer ?
#
loop_
_entity_poly.entity_id
_entity_poly.type
_entity_poly.pdbx_seq_one_letter_code
_entity_poly.pdbx_strand_id
1 'polypeptide(L)'
;PYTTLFRSEAPIPGKAAVGIEVPNSQSVAVSFRELVESEEFKNAKSKITFAVGKDIAGKVKVTDIAKMPHLLIAGATGSGKSVCINTIIMSILYKAKPDEVKLIMIDPKVVELSVYNGIPHLMIPVVTDPKKAAGALNWAVSEMTDRYEKFANSGVREINGYNAMIDAMDGKDTEKPPKMPQIVIIVDELADLMMVASKDVEEAICRLAQLARAAGIHLIIATQRPSVNVITGLIKANMPSRIAFAVTSGVDSRTILDMNGAEKLLGKGDMLFDPQGVPKPLRVQGAFVSDKEVSDIV
;
A
#
# COMPACT_ATOMS: atom_id res chain seq x y z
N PRO A 1 -28.04 13.18 -21.04
CA PRO A 1 -28.51 13.05 -19.67
C PRO A 1 -27.30 12.83 -18.77
N TYR A 2 -26.98 13.84 -17.99
CA TYR A 2 -25.95 13.70 -16.96
C TYR A 2 -26.59 12.93 -15.81
N THR A 3 -26.43 11.62 -15.77
CA THR A 3 -26.59 10.86 -14.55
C THR A 3 -25.46 11.29 -13.63
N THR A 4 -25.72 12.33 -12.86
CA THR A 4 -24.77 12.83 -11.87
C THR A 4 -24.60 11.75 -10.81
N LEU A 5 -23.45 11.07 -10.83
CA LEU A 5 -23.06 10.17 -9.77
C LEU A 5 -22.87 11.01 -8.51
N PHE A 6 -23.86 11.03 -7.64
CA PHE A 6 -23.72 11.67 -6.32
C PHE A 6 -23.58 10.61 -5.24
N ARG A 7 -22.84 10.93 -4.21
CA ARG A 7 -22.74 10.15 -3.00
C ARG A 7 -23.36 10.93 -1.86
N SER A 8 -24.15 10.26 -1.02
CA SER A 8 -24.67 10.86 0.21
C SER A 8 -23.96 10.25 1.41
N GLU A 9 -23.61 11.08 2.36
CA GLU A 9 -23.06 10.69 3.65
C GLU A 9 -23.97 11.19 4.78
N ALA A 10 -24.47 10.26 5.58
CA ALA A 10 -25.38 10.59 6.68
C ALA A 10 -25.05 9.75 7.92
N PRO A 11 -24.84 10.39 9.07
CA PRO A 11 -24.52 11.80 9.27
C PRO A 11 -23.08 12.14 8.84
N ILE A 12 -22.80 13.40 8.56
CA ILE A 12 -21.42 13.89 8.41
C ILE A 12 -20.75 13.74 9.79
N PRO A 13 -19.53 13.17 9.89
CA PRO A 13 -18.82 13.03 11.14
C PRO A 13 -18.73 14.37 11.92
N GLY A 14 -19.23 14.38 13.16
CA GLY A 14 -19.24 15.57 14.00
C GLY A 14 -20.30 16.62 13.68
N LYS A 15 -21.25 16.36 12.75
CA LYS A 15 -22.33 17.29 12.39
C LYS A 15 -23.67 16.56 12.27
N ALA A 16 -24.74 17.13 12.78
CA ALA A 16 -26.11 16.64 12.59
C ALA A 16 -26.66 17.07 11.20
N ALA A 17 -25.97 16.61 10.15
CA ALA A 17 -26.29 16.98 8.76
C ALA A 17 -26.02 15.82 7.80
N VAL A 18 -26.70 15.84 6.66
CA VAL A 18 -26.46 14.94 5.53
C VAL A 18 -25.58 15.65 4.52
N GLY A 19 -24.47 15.03 4.12
CA GLY A 19 -23.60 15.49 3.05
C GLY A 19 -24.06 14.93 1.70
N ILE A 20 -24.06 15.77 0.67
CA ILE A 20 -24.23 15.36 -0.72
C ILE A 20 -22.98 15.76 -1.48
N GLU A 21 -22.24 14.77 -1.96
CA GLU A 21 -21.03 14.97 -2.77
C GLU A 21 -21.46 15.00 -4.24
N VAL A 22 -21.23 16.14 -4.89
CA VAL A 22 -21.53 16.36 -6.31
C VAL A 22 -20.21 16.52 -7.07
N PRO A 23 -19.99 15.79 -8.17
CA PRO A 23 -18.78 15.93 -8.98
C PRO A 23 -18.61 17.36 -9.51
N ASN A 24 -17.36 17.85 -9.51
CA ASN A 24 -17.02 19.11 -10.16
C ASN A 24 -17.21 19.02 -11.69
N SER A 25 -17.59 20.10 -12.32
CA SER A 25 -17.68 20.19 -13.78
C SER A 25 -16.31 20.13 -14.47
N GLN A 26 -15.25 20.52 -13.75
CA GLN A 26 -13.87 20.42 -14.18
C GLN A 26 -13.08 19.67 -13.12
N SER A 27 -12.33 18.61 -13.52
CA SER A 27 -11.44 17.87 -12.67
C SER A 27 -9.99 18.37 -12.84
N VAL A 28 -9.30 18.59 -11.73
CA VAL A 28 -7.88 18.94 -11.71
C VAL A 28 -7.10 17.77 -11.13
N ALA A 29 -6.03 17.36 -11.80
CA ALA A 29 -5.15 16.32 -11.30
C ALA A 29 -4.41 16.82 -10.04
N VAL A 30 -4.31 15.95 -9.04
CA VAL A 30 -3.51 16.21 -7.85
C VAL A 30 -2.07 15.81 -8.15
N SER A 31 -1.18 16.77 -8.31
CA SER A 31 0.23 16.51 -8.63
C SER A 31 0.93 15.80 -7.47
N PHE A 32 1.67 14.74 -7.77
CA PHE A 32 2.52 14.06 -6.79
C PHE A 32 3.55 15.01 -6.17
N ARG A 33 4.15 15.88 -6.98
CA ARG A 33 5.12 16.88 -6.53
C ARG A 33 4.54 17.78 -5.44
N GLU A 34 3.33 18.29 -5.64
CA GLU A 34 2.67 19.14 -4.64
C GLU A 34 2.53 18.43 -3.29
N LEU A 35 2.24 17.13 -3.31
CA LEU A 35 2.05 16.35 -2.09
C LEU A 35 3.37 16.07 -1.36
N VAL A 36 4.44 15.72 -2.08
CA VAL A 36 5.75 15.45 -1.43
C VAL A 36 6.44 16.73 -0.96
N GLU A 37 6.10 17.87 -1.53
CA GLU A 37 6.54 19.19 -1.08
C GLU A 37 5.72 19.74 0.10
N SER A 38 4.59 19.13 0.45
CA SER A 38 3.73 19.56 1.56
C SER A 38 4.39 19.36 2.92
N GLU A 39 3.98 20.19 3.89
CA GLU A 39 4.47 20.09 5.27
C GLU A 39 4.08 18.75 5.91
N GLU A 40 2.90 18.23 5.58
CA GLU A 40 2.42 16.94 6.08
C GLU A 40 3.37 15.80 5.67
N PHE A 41 3.86 15.81 4.43
CA PHE A 41 4.79 14.78 3.95
C PHE A 41 6.22 15.00 4.48
N LYS A 42 6.73 16.22 4.43
CA LYS A 42 8.09 16.57 4.90
C LYS A 42 8.28 16.25 6.38
N ASN A 43 7.30 16.61 7.21
CA ASN A 43 7.37 16.42 8.66
C ASN A 43 7.07 14.99 9.11
N ALA A 44 6.59 14.12 8.23
CA ALA A 44 6.36 12.71 8.54
C ALA A 44 7.71 12.00 8.78
N LYS A 45 7.86 11.39 9.96
CA LYS A 45 9.14 10.78 10.40
C LYS A 45 9.41 9.42 9.75
N SER A 46 8.36 8.68 9.43
CA SER A 46 8.49 7.32 8.88
C SER A 46 9.05 7.32 7.46
N LYS A 47 9.97 6.41 7.18
CA LYS A 47 10.60 6.23 5.87
C LYS A 47 9.67 5.57 4.84
N ILE A 48 8.60 4.95 5.30
CA ILE A 48 7.56 4.34 4.48
C ILE A 48 6.23 5.11 4.53
N THR A 49 6.31 6.43 4.75
CA THR A 49 5.18 7.35 4.55
C THR A 49 4.94 7.53 3.06
N PHE A 50 3.68 7.47 2.62
CA PHE A 50 3.33 7.81 1.24
C PHE A 50 2.27 8.89 1.14
N ALA A 51 2.30 9.60 0.01
CA ALA A 51 1.35 10.63 -0.33
C ALA A 51 0.09 10.00 -0.94
N VAL A 52 -1.03 10.03 -0.21
CA VAL A 52 -2.30 9.43 -0.65
C VAL A 52 -2.98 10.29 -1.70
N GLY A 53 -3.11 11.59 -1.43
CA GLY A 53 -3.84 12.51 -2.30
C GLY A 53 -4.40 13.71 -1.53
N LYS A 54 -5.53 14.22 -2.00
CA LYS A 54 -6.30 15.29 -1.33
C LYS A 54 -7.72 14.83 -1.01
N ASP A 55 -8.21 15.18 0.17
CA ASP A 55 -9.62 14.94 0.51
C ASP A 55 -10.57 15.93 -0.20
N ILE A 56 -11.87 15.77 0.01
CA ILE A 56 -12.91 16.63 -0.61
C ILE A 56 -12.82 18.11 -0.18
N ALA A 57 -12.11 18.41 0.91
CA ALA A 57 -11.85 19.79 1.36
C ALA A 57 -10.52 20.35 0.81
N GLY A 58 -9.82 19.59 -0.07
CA GLY A 58 -8.53 19.98 -0.63
C GLY A 58 -7.35 19.77 0.31
N LYS A 59 -7.54 19.15 1.49
CA LYS A 59 -6.48 18.86 2.43
C LYS A 59 -5.60 17.70 1.96
N VAL A 60 -4.29 17.89 2.02
CA VAL A 60 -3.31 16.83 1.76
C VAL A 60 -3.50 15.69 2.75
N LYS A 61 -3.47 14.47 2.23
CA LYS A 61 -3.48 13.22 3.00
C LYS A 61 -2.20 12.46 2.75
N VAL A 62 -1.49 12.22 3.83
CA VAL A 62 -0.34 11.32 3.86
C VAL A 62 -0.61 10.23 4.90
N THR A 63 0.00 9.09 4.72
CA THR A 63 -0.14 7.98 5.65
C THR A 63 1.14 7.20 5.78
N ASP A 64 1.29 6.51 6.89
CA ASP A 64 2.46 5.70 7.21
C ASP A 64 2.08 4.21 7.08
N ILE A 65 2.77 3.49 6.20
CA ILE A 65 2.54 2.05 6.00
C ILE A 65 2.78 1.27 7.31
N ALA A 66 3.72 1.70 8.17
CA ALA A 66 3.94 1.04 9.45
C ALA A 66 2.73 1.13 10.40
N LYS A 67 1.89 2.15 10.25
CA LYS A 67 0.63 2.29 11.00
C LYS A 67 -0.53 1.51 10.40
N MET A 68 -0.44 1.24 9.10
CA MET A 68 -1.35 0.39 8.34
C MET A 68 -0.53 -0.79 7.78
N PRO A 69 -0.10 -1.73 8.61
CA PRO A 69 1.02 -2.62 8.27
C PRO A 69 0.84 -3.39 6.97
N HIS A 70 -0.39 -3.60 6.55
CA HIS A 70 -0.74 -4.30 5.32
C HIS A 70 -1.92 -3.59 4.67
N LEU A 71 -1.79 -3.30 3.38
CA LEU A 71 -2.72 -2.52 2.59
C LEU A 71 -3.26 -3.33 1.41
N LEU A 72 -4.58 -3.45 1.32
CA LEU A 72 -5.27 -4.01 0.18
C LEU A 72 -5.73 -2.87 -0.75
N ILE A 73 -5.40 -2.96 -2.03
CA ILE A 73 -5.79 -1.97 -3.05
C ILE A 73 -6.58 -2.68 -4.14
N ALA A 74 -7.81 -2.26 -4.41
CA ALA A 74 -8.59 -2.86 -5.48
C ALA A 74 -9.38 -1.82 -6.29
N GLY A 75 -9.65 -2.15 -7.57
CA GLY A 75 -10.41 -1.29 -8.46
C GLY A 75 -10.37 -1.79 -9.89
N ALA A 76 -11.31 -1.37 -10.72
CA ALA A 76 -11.37 -1.72 -12.13
C ALA A 76 -10.17 -1.18 -12.92
N THR A 77 -9.93 -1.73 -14.10
CA THR A 77 -8.90 -1.23 -15.02
C THR A 77 -9.13 0.25 -15.34
N GLY A 78 -8.08 1.06 -15.30
CA GLY A 78 -8.15 2.51 -15.54
C GLY A 78 -8.73 3.33 -14.39
N SER A 79 -9.03 2.72 -13.23
CA SER A 79 -9.58 3.43 -12.07
C SER A 79 -8.55 4.28 -11.30
N GLY A 80 -7.24 4.02 -11.48
CA GLY A 80 -6.15 4.72 -10.81
C GLY A 80 -5.27 3.83 -9.92
N LYS A 81 -5.52 2.50 -9.89
CA LYS A 81 -4.77 1.52 -9.09
C LYS A 81 -3.25 1.57 -9.34
N SER A 82 -2.83 1.46 -10.60
CA SER A 82 -1.40 1.45 -10.96
C SER A 82 -0.70 2.77 -10.64
N VAL A 83 -1.37 3.89 -10.87
CA VAL A 83 -0.85 5.21 -10.48
C VAL A 83 -0.67 5.30 -8.96
N CYS A 84 -1.61 4.77 -8.17
CA CYS A 84 -1.49 4.72 -6.70
C CYS A 84 -0.28 3.87 -6.27
N ILE A 85 -0.05 2.72 -6.89
CA ILE A 85 1.13 1.88 -6.61
C ILE A 85 2.41 2.66 -6.93
N ASN A 86 2.46 3.34 -8.09
CA ASN A 86 3.58 4.19 -8.45
C ASN A 86 3.79 5.32 -7.44
N THR A 87 2.73 6.00 -6.96
CA THR A 87 2.87 7.05 -5.94
C THR A 87 3.39 6.51 -4.61
N ILE A 88 3.05 5.28 -4.23
CA ILE A 88 3.60 4.63 -3.03
C ILE A 88 5.10 4.37 -3.21
N ILE A 89 5.49 3.74 -4.32
CA ILE A 89 6.90 3.46 -4.62
C ILE A 89 7.71 4.75 -4.67
N MET A 90 7.25 5.73 -5.42
CA MET A 90 7.90 7.04 -5.55
C MET A 90 8.02 7.77 -4.21
N SER A 91 7.00 7.68 -3.35
CA SER A 91 7.07 8.25 -1.99
C SER A 91 8.18 7.62 -1.16
N ILE A 92 8.37 6.30 -1.27
CA ILE A 92 9.44 5.57 -0.58
C ILE A 92 10.80 5.98 -1.15
N LEU A 93 10.96 5.98 -2.48
CA LEU A 93 12.22 6.35 -3.14
C LEU A 93 12.63 7.80 -2.82
N TYR A 94 11.65 8.70 -2.69
CA TYR A 94 11.90 10.10 -2.32
C TYR A 94 12.37 10.27 -0.86
N LYS A 95 11.97 9.36 0.05
CA LYS A 95 12.13 9.53 1.50
C LYS A 95 13.16 8.61 2.14
N ALA A 96 13.39 7.44 1.57
CA ALA A 96 14.20 6.38 2.18
C ALA A 96 15.44 6.06 1.35
N LYS A 97 16.53 5.74 2.05
CA LYS A 97 17.73 5.16 1.45
C LYS A 97 17.58 3.63 1.30
N PRO A 98 18.38 2.99 0.42
CA PRO A 98 18.32 1.55 0.20
C PRO A 98 18.68 0.69 1.42
N ASP A 99 19.39 1.24 2.39
CA ASP A 99 19.73 0.59 3.67
C ASP A 99 18.64 0.76 4.73
N GLU A 100 17.72 1.71 4.54
CA GLU A 100 16.59 1.95 5.42
C GLU A 100 15.34 1.16 5.00
N VAL A 101 15.11 1.05 3.67
CA VAL A 101 13.94 0.35 3.11
C VAL A 101 14.34 -0.49 1.91
N LYS A 102 13.89 -1.74 1.91
CA LYS A 102 14.03 -2.66 0.79
C LYS A 102 12.67 -3.00 0.20
N LEU A 103 12.65 -3.27 -1.09
CA LEU A 103 11.45 -3.57 -1.86
C LEU A 103 11.53 -4.96 -2.48
N ILE A 104 10.41 -5.68 -2.46
CA ILE A 104 10.14 -6.86 -3.29
C ILE A 104 8.92 -6.53 -4.11
N MET A 105 9.04 -6.60 -5.42
CA MET A 105 7.96 -6.28 -6.35
C MET A 105 7.56 -7.51 -7.14
N ILE A 106 6.26 -7.76 -7.24
CA ILE A 106 5.67 -8.90 -7.93
C ILE A 106 4.68 -8.37 -8.96
N ASP A 107 4.99 -8.58 -10.23
CA ASP A 107 4.19 -8.16 -11.39
C ASP A 107 4.03 -9.30 -12.39
N PRO A 108 3.02 -10.15 -12.22
CA PRO A 108 2.81 -11.31 -13.11
C PRO A 108 2.50 -10.93 -14.56
N LYS A 109 2.07 -9.69 -14.81
CA LYS A 109 1.71 -9.21 -16.15
C LYS A 109 2.88 -8.58 -16.90
N VAL A 110 3.98 -8.26 -16.21
CA VAL A 110 5.19 -7.62 -16.79
C VAL A 110 4.86 -6.25 -17.43
N VAL A 111 3.95 -5.48 -16.85
CA VAL A 111 3.46 -4.24 -17.44
C VAL A 111 3.81 -3.01 -16.60
N GLU A 112 3.57 -3.09 -15.29
CA GLU A 112 3.52 -1.92 -14.41
C GLU A 112 4.83 -1.68 -13.65
N LEU A 113 5.47 -2.75 -13.13
CA LEU A 113 6.58 -2.61 -12.18
C LEU A 113 7.96 -2.87 -12.79
N SER A 114 8.04 -3.36 -14.02
CA SER A 114 9.32 -3.68 -14.67
C SER A 114 10.24 -2.46 -14.87
N VAL A 115 9.68 -1.27 -14.91
CA VAL A 115 10.42 0.00 -14.97
C VAL A 115 11.36 0.20 -13.78
N TYR A 116 11.03 -0.38 -12.61
CA TYR A 116 11.82 -0.26 -11.39
C TYR A 116 13.01 -1.24 -11.31
N ASN A 117 13.20 -2.12 -12.31
CA ASN A 117 14.37 -3.00 -12.30
C ASN A 117 15.67 -2.19 -12.32
N GLY A 118 16.57 -2.51 -11.39
CA GLY A 118 17.86 -1.82 -11.28
C GLY A 118 17.94 -0.79 -10.15
N ILE A 119 16.81 -0.37 -9.55
CA ILE A 119 16.89 0.52 -8.39
C ILE A 119 17.55 -0.19 -7.20
N PRO A 120 18.38 0.52 -6.42
CA PRO A 120 19.16 -0.09 -5.33
C PRO A 120 18.27 -0.55 -4.14
N HIS A 121 17.02 -0.15 -4.08
CA HIS A 121 16.05 -0.57 -3.08
C HIS A 121 15.54 -2.00 -3.32
N LEU A 122 15.55 -2.52 -4.56
CA LEU A 122 15.12 -3.88 -4.84
C LEU A 122 16.06 -4.91 -4.22
N MET A 123 15.49 -5.90 -3.54
CA MET A 123 16.23 -7.06 -3.02
C MET A 123 16.50 -8.08 -4.11
N ILE A 124 15.57 -8.25 -5.03
CA ILE A 124 15.61 -9.14 -6.19
C ILE A 124 14.97 -8.42 -7.39
N PRO A 125 15.30 -8.78 -8.63
CA PRO A 125 14.57 -8.27 -9.79
C PRO A 125 13.07 -8.49 -9.65
N VAL A 126 12.27 -7.65 -10.29
CA VAL A 126 10.80 -7.76 -10.27
C VAL A 126 10.38 -9.18 -10.63
N VAL A 127 9.61 -9.82 -9.75
CA VAL A 127 9.18 -11.21 -9.90
C VAL A 127 7.98 -11.26 -10.83
N THR A 128 8.11 -11.96 -11.94
CA THR A 128 7.07 -12.04 -12.98
C THR A 128 6.40 -13.42 -13.05
N ASP A 129 7.04 -14.45 -12.56
CA ASP A 129 6.50 -15.81 -12.52
C ASP A 129 5.69 -16.04 -11.25
N PRO A 130 4.40 -16.49 -11.34
CA PRO A 130 3.55 -16.70 -10.17
C PRO A 130 4.08 -17.75 -9.17
N LYS A 131 4.79 -18.77 -9.63
CA LYS A 131 5.39 -19.79 -8.73
C LYS A 131 6.58 -19.20 -7.97
N LYS A 132 7.40 -18.39 -8.65
CA LYS A 132 8.48 -17.65 -7.99
C LYS A 132 7.93 -16.60 -7.03
N ALA A 133 6.77 -16.01 -7.32
CA ALA A 133 6.09 -15.08 -6.42
C ALA A 133 5.68 -15.75 -5.09
N ALA A 134 5.11 -16.97 -5.15
CA ALA A 134 4.84 -17.77 -3.94
C ALA A 134 6.15 -18.04 -3.16
N GLY A 135 7.25 -18.34 -3.86
CA GLY A 135 8.58 -18.50 -3.26
C GLY A 135 9.07 -17.23 -2.56
N ALA A 136 8.90 -16.06 -3.18
CA ALA A 136 9.28 -14.77 -2.58
C ALA A 136 8.46 -14.44 -1.32
N LEU A 137 7.15 -14.74 -1.32
CA LEU A 137 6.30 -14.58 -0.13
C LEU A 137 6.71 -15.53 0.99
N ASN A 138 7.00 -16.79 0.68
CA ASN A 138 7.50 -17.77 1.65
C ASN A 138 8.89 -17.40 2.21
N TRP A 139 9.77 -16.83 1.37
CA TRP A 139 11.03 -16.27 1.83
C TRP A 139 10.79 -15.14 2.87
N ALA A 140 9.84 -14.27 2.62
CA ALA A 140 9.51 -13.20 3.56
C ALA A 140 8.98 -13.74 4.91
N VAL A 141 8.27 -14.88 4.89
CA VAL A 141 7.85 -15.59 6.12
C VAL A 141 9.08 -16.12 6.88
N SER A 142 10.07 -16.67 6.17
CA SER A 142 11.33 -17.12 6.80
C SER A 142 12.12 -15.95 7.38
N GLU A 143 12.29 -14.86 6.61
CA GLU A 143 12.96 -13.63 7.06
C GLU A 143 12.28 -13.04 8.31
N MET A 144 10.94 -13.03 8.34
CA MET A 144 10.19 -12.63 9.53
C MET A 144 10.57 -13.48 10.76
N THR A 145 10.64 -14.79 10.59
CA THR A 145 10.99 -15.74 11.68
C THR A 145 12.42 -15.49 12.17
N ASP A 146 13.36 -15.33 11.24
CA ASP A 146 14.78 -15.05 11.55
C ASP A 146 14.93 -13.72 12.30
N ARG A 147 14.12 -12.71 11.96
CA ARG A 147 14.10 -11.44 12.68
C ARG A 147 13.59 -11.61 14.10
N TYR A 148 12.53 -12.38 14.31
CA TYR A 148 12.02 -12.67 15.65
C TYR A 148 13.04 -13.42 16.52
N GLU A 149 13.79 -14.37 15.98
CA GLU A 149 14.89 -15.03 16.69
C GLU A 149 15.97 -14.02 17.13
N LYS A 150 16.36 -13.11 16.23
CA LYS A 150 17.32 -12.04 16.56
C LYS A 150 16.77 -11.09 17.62
N PHE A 151 15.47 -10.74 17.57
CA PHE A 151 14.83 -9.92 18.61
C PHE A 151 14.84 -10.62 19.96
N ALA A 152 14.50 -11.91 20.01
CA ALA A 152 14.52 -12.70 21.24
C ALA A 152 15.91 -12.75 21.86
N ASN A 153 16.94 -13.03 21.04
CA ASN A 153 18.35 -13.08 21.47
C ASN A 153 18.88 -11.73 21.95
N SER A 154 18.31 -10.63 21.48
CA SER A 154 18.72 -9.25 21.82
C SER A 154 17.84 -8.62 22.90
N GLY A 155 16.79 -9.31 23.39
CA GLY A 155 15.87 -8.81 24.41
C GLY A 155 14.97 -7.66 23.91
N VAL A 156 14.79 -7.51 22.61
CA VAL A 156 13.92 -6.49 21.98
C VAL A 156 12.68 -7.14 21.40
N ARG A 157 11.64 -6.34 21.07
CA ARG A 157 10.35 -6.86 20.60
C ARG A 157 10.03 -6.52 19.15
N GLU A 158 10.73 -5.57 18.56
CA GLU A 158 10.45 -5.05 17.24
C GLU A 158 11.68 -4.45 16.57
N ILE A 159 11.60 -4.23 15.26
CA ILE A 159 12.70 -3.72 14.43
C ILE A 159 13.26 -2.38 14.91
N ASN A 160 12.41 -1.46 15.38
CA ASN A 160 12.87 -0.15 15.86
C ASN A 160 13.72 -0.29 17.12
N GLY A 161 13.31 -1.18 18.05
CA GLY A 161 14.09 -1.50 19.25
C GLY A 161 15.42 -2.14 18.90
N TYR A 162 15.43 -3.06 17.93
CA TYR A 162 16.66 -3.68 17.45
C TYR A 162 17.62 -2.66 16.84
N ASN A 163 17.15 -1.84 15.91
CA ASN A 163 17.96 -0.82 15.25
C ASN A 163 18.47 0.25 16.24
N ALA A 164 17.66 0.65 17.22
CA ALA A 164 18.07 1.58 18.27
C ALA A 164 19.16 0.97 19.18
N MET A 165 19.07 -0.33 19.47
CA MET A 165 20.13 -1.05 20.21
C MET A 165 21.45 -1.04 19.44
N ILE A 166 21.43 -1.33 18.12
CA ILE A 166 22.63 -1.27 17.27
C ILE A 166 23.23 0.14 17.25
N ASP A 167 22.40 1.18 17.15
CA ASP A 167 22.86 2.58 17.20
C ASP A 167 23.55 2.92 18.53
N ALA A 168 23.08 2.37 19.64
CA ALA A 168 23.61 2.60 20.98
C ALA A 168 24.86 1.79 21.32
N MET A 169 25.27 0.82 20.50
CA MET A 169 26.49 0.03 20.74
C MET A 169 27.73 0.91 20.58
N ASP A 170 28.70 0.74 21.48
CA ASP A 170 30.04 1.29 21.32
C ASP A 170 30.82 0.48 20.25
N GLY A 171 31.70 1.15 19.53
CA GLY A 171 32.54 0.53 18.50
C GLY A 171 32.43 1.21 17.13
N LYS A 172 33.33 0.80 16.21
CA LYS A 172 33.28 1.27 14.82
C LYS A 172 32.09 0.63 14.11
N ASP A 173 31.48 1.33 13.15
CA ASP A 173 30.34 0.82 12.39
C ASP A 173 30.61 -0.54 11.71
N THR A 174 31.86 -0.82 11.37
CA THR A 174 32.29 -2.13 10.78
C THR A 174 32.30 -3.28 11.79
N GLU A 175 32.26 -3.02 13.07
CA GLU A 175 32.26 -4.03 14.15
C GLU A 175 30.84 -4.31 14.68
N LYS A 176 29.84 -3.46 14.33
CA LYS A 176 28.46 -3.61 14.75
C LYS A 176 27.68 -4.51 13.80
N PRO A 177 26.72 -5.31 14.30
CA PRO A 177 25.75 -5.96 13.43
C PRO A 177 25.04 -4.93 12.54
N PRO A 178 24.68 -5.29 11.30
CA PRO A 178 23.96 -4.36 10.44
C PRO A 178 22.54 -4.11 10.98
N LYS A 179 22.06 -2.86 10.82
CA LYS A 179 20.67 -2.55 11.04
C LYS A 179 19.79 -3.31 10.07
N MET A 180 18.57 -3.59 10.48
CA MET A 180 17.57 -4.22 9.62
C MET A 180 16.80 -3.15 8.85
N PRO A 181 16.73 -3.20 7.51
CA PRO A 181 15.83 -2.36 6.75
C PRO A 181 14.38 -2.81 6.96
N GLN A 182 13.44 -1.88 6.81
CA GLN A 182 12.05 -2.25 6.58
C GLN A 182 11.93 -2.89 5.19
N ILE A 183 11.03 -3.85 5.04
CA ILE A 183 10.76 -4.51 3.76
C ILE A 183 9.32 -4.23 3.35
N VAL A 184 9.12 -3.69 2.16
CA VAL A 184 7.79 -3.49 1.58
C VAL A 184 7.64 -4.42 0.38
N ILE A 185 6.66 -5.30 0.45
CA ILE A 185 6.35 -6.28 -0.60
C ILE A 185 5.12 -5.77 -1.35
N ILE A 186 5.24 -5.57 -2.64
CA ILE A 186 4.19 -5.04 -3.51
C ILE A 186 3.78 -6.10 -4.51
N VAL A 187 2.49 -6.46 -4.50
CA VAL A 187 1.87 -7.38 -5.47
C VAL A 187 0.90 -6.57 -6.33
N ASP A 188 1.18 -6.42 -7.62
CA ASP A 188 0.33 -5.62 -8.53
C ASP A 188 -0.99 -6.32 -8.87
N GLU A 189 -0.99 -7.65 -9.03
CA GLU A 189 -2.19 -8.41 -9.38
C GLU A 189 -2.27 -9.73 -8.61
N LEU A 190 -2.99 -9.72 -7.50
CA LEU A 190 -3.19 -10.91 -6.67
C LEU A 190 -3.95 -12.01 -7.41
N ALA A 191 -4.92 -11.65 -8.28
CA ALA A 191 -5.74 -12.64 -8.98
C ALA A 191 -4.90 -13.62 -9.78
N ASP A 192 -3.83 -13.16 -10.43
CA ASP A 192 -2.98 -14.03 -11.25
C ASP A 192 -2.16 -15.01 -10.40
N LEU A 193 -1.78 -14.62 -9.18
CA LEU A 193 -1.13 -15.53 -8.22
C LEU A 193 -2.11 -16.57 -7.69
N MET A 194 -3.34 -16.15 -7.35
CA MET A 194 -4.39 -17.03 -6.82
C MET A 194 -4.84 -18.08 -7.85
N MET A 195 -4.73 -17.80 -9.14
CA MET A 195 -5.03 -18.78 -10.18
C MET A 195 -4.01 -19.92 -10.26
N VAL A 196 -2.77 -19.70 -9.86
CA VAL A 196 -1.66 -20.65 -10.04
C VAL A 196 -1.27 -21.36 -8.74
N ALA A 197 -1.23 -20.64 -7.63
CA ALA A 197 -0.72 -21.11 -6.34
C ALA A 197 -1.57 -20.60 -5.17
N SER A 198 -2.89 -20.66 -5.27
CA SER A 198 -3.82 -20.02 -4.33
C SER A 198 -3.54 -20.35 -2.87
N LYS A 199 -3.34 -21.62 -2.54
CA LYS A 199 -3.13 -22.07 -1.16
C LYS A 199 -1.83 -21.49 -0.56
N ASP A 200 -0.72 -21.61 -1.28
CA ASP A 200 0.59 -21.18 -0.78
C ASP A 200 0.65 -19.65 -0.65
N VAL A 201 0.06 -18.95 -1.61
CA VAL A 201 -0.02 -17.48 -1.62
C VAL A 201 -0.92 -16.98 -0.49
N GLU A 202 -2.12 -17.53 -0.32
CA GLU A 202 -3.04 -17.14 0.75
C GLU A 202 -2.43 -17.39 2.13
N GLU A 203 -1.83 -18.58 2.34
CA GLU A 203 -1.19 -18.94 3.62
C GLU A 203 -0.04 -17.98 3.95
N ALA A 204 0.84 -17.70 3.00
CA ALA A 204 1.96 -16.77 3.20
C ALA A 204 1.48 -15.34 3.49
N ILE A 205 0.51 -14.83 2.72
CA ILE A 205 -0.09 -13.50 2.96
C ILE A 205 -0.70 -13.43 4.35
N CYS A 206 -1.53 -14.40 4.74
CA CYS A 206 -2.18 -14.41 6.05
C CYS A 206 -1.16 -14.45 7.18
N ARG A 207 -0.12 -15.28 7.08
CA ARG A 207 0.93 -15.38 8.09
C ARG A 207 1.74 -14.09 8.23
N LEU A 208 2.12 -13.47 7.12
CA LEU A 208 2.78 -12.17 7.14
C LEU A 208 1.85 -11.09 7.71
N ALA A 209 0.59 -11.03 7.26
CA ALA A 209 -0.35 -10.02 7.72
C ALA A 209 -0.65 -10.09 9.23
N GLN A 210 -0.57 -11.28 9.82
CA GLN A 210 -0.76 -11.46 11.26
C GLN A 210 0.47 -11.07 12.09
N LEU A 211 1.67 -11.30 11.60
CA LEU A 211 2.86 -11.30 12.43
C LEU A 211 3.96 -10.33 11.95
N ALA A 212 4.00 -9.93 10.68
CA ALA A 212 5.19 -9.28 10.13
C ALA A 212 5.37 -7.81 10.53
N ARG A 213 4.36 -7.16 11.13
CA ARG A 213 4.44 -5.74 11.52
C ARG A 213 5.63 -5.43 12.40
N ALA A 214 5.81 -6.16 13.49
CA ALA A 214 6.91 -5.92 14.43
C ALA A 214 8.29 -6.28 13.82
N ALA A 215 8.33 -7.19 12.84
CA ALA A 215 9.52 -7.50 12.07
C ALA A 215 9.86 -6.44 11.00
N GLY A 216 9.02 -5.41 10.81
CA GLY A 216 9.22 -4.36 9.82
C GLY A 216 9.00 -4.86 8.39
N ILE A 217 8.10 -5.83 8.17
CA ILE A 217 7.75 -6.36 6.86
C ILE A 217 6.29 -6.00 6.57
N HIS A 218 6.04 -5.38 5.43
CA HIS A 218 4.74 -4.80 5.09
C HIS A 218 4.28 -5.28 3.72
N LEU A 219 2.97 -5.57 3.59
CA LEU A 219 2.36 -6.02 2.35
C LEU A 219 1.51 -4.92 1.73
N ILE A 220 1.67 -4.71 0.44
CA ILE A 220 0.76 -3.94 -0.40
C ILE A 220 0.26 -4.89 -1.48
N ILE A 221 -0.98 -5.34 -1.34
CA ILE A 221 -1.59 -6.31 -2.23
C ILE A 221 -2.62 -5.62 -3.09
N ALA A 222 -2.44 -5.67 -4.40
CA ALA A 222 -3.38 -5.06 -5.32
C ALA A 222 -4.05 -6.07 -6.25
N THR A 223 -5.27 -5.75 -6.73
CA THR A 223 -5.99 -6.54 -7.72
C THR A 223 -6.97 -5.68 -8.52
N GLN A 224 -7.12 -6.03 -9.80
CA GLN A 224 -8.18 -5.49 -10.66
C GLN A 224 -9.44 -6.37 -10.66
N ARG A 225 -9.39 -7.53 -10.00
CA ARG A 225 -10.49 -8.51 -9.93
C ARG A 225 -10.97 -8.68 -8.49
N PRO A 226 -11.83 -7.76 -7.98
CA PRO A 226 -12.30 -7.80 -6.59
C PRO A 226 -13.40 -8.86 -6.41
N SER A 227 -13.06 -10.13 -6.65
CA SER A 227 -13.96 -11.27 -6.41
C SER A 227 -13.62 -11.96 -5.08
N VAL A 228 -14.59 -12.67 -4.50
CA VAL A 228 -14.41 -13.41 -3.24
C VAL A 228 -13.39 -14.53 -3.33
N ASN A 229 -13.10 -15.03 -4.54
CA ASN A 229 -12.07 -16.06 -4.77
C ASN A 229 -10.65 -15.46 -4.80
N VAL A 230 -10.52 -14.15 -4.96
CA VAL A 230 -9.25 -13.42 -4.96
C VAL A 230 -9.04 -12.72 -3.62
N ILE A 231 -10.02 -11.92 -3.20
CA ILE A 231 -10.04 -11.28 -1.88
C ILE A 231 -10.85 -12.19 -0.94
N THR A 232 -10.20 -13.24 -0.49
CA THR A 232 -10.84 -14.24 0.37
C THR A 232 -11.17 -13.68 1.76
N GLY A 233 -12.05 -14.33 2.48
CA GLY A 233 -12.37 -13.95 3.85
C GLY A 233 -11.16 -13.93 4.77
N LEU A 234 -10.18 -14.83 4.56
CA LEU A 234 -8.95 -14.90 5.34
C LEU A 234 -8.03 -13.71 5.05
N ILE A 235 -7.81 -13.37 3.77
CA ILE A 235 -7.02 -12.19 3.38
C ILE A 235 -7.67 -10.93 3.95
N LYS A 236 -8.98 -10.78 3.77
CA LYS A 236 -9.75 -9.62 4.24
C LYS A 236 -9.69 -9.41 5.75
N ALA A 237 -9.79 -10.49 6.52
CA ALA A 237 -9.70 -10.45 7.98
C ALA A 237 -8.33 -9.98 8.48
N ASN A 238 -7.26 -10.25 7.73
CA ASN A 238 -5.89 -9.93 8.10
C ASN A 238 -5.37 -8.62 7.47
N MET A 239 -6.10 -8.04 6.52
CA MET A 239 -5.75 -6.78 5.85
C MET A 239 -6.85 -5.72 6.07
N PRO A 240 -6.88 -5.09 7.25
CA PRO A 240 -7.94 -4.17 7.63
C PRO A 240 -7.84 -2.80 6.95
N SER A 241 -6.67 -2.40 6.48
CA SER A 241 -6.50 -1.14 5.74
C SER A 241 -6.71 -1.36 4.26
N ARG A 242 -7.57 -0.55 3.64
CA ARG A 242 -8.03 -0.78 2.27
C ARG A 242 -8.12 0.52 1.47
N ILE A 243 -7.84 0.41 0.19
CA ILE A 243 -8.12 1.44 -0.81
C ILE A 243 -9.02 0.81 -1.88
N ALA A 244 -10.20 1.36 -2.05
CA ALA A 244 -11.07 1.00 -3.16
C ALA A 244 -11.12 2.15 -4.18
N PHE A 245 -10.68 1.86 -5.38
CA PHE A 245 -10.93 2.69 -6.56
C PHE A 245 -12.29 2.34 -7.17
N ALA A 246 -12.68 3.05 -8.23
CA ALA A 246 -13.93 2.80 -8.92
C ALA A 246 -14.04 1.33 -9.36
N VAL A 247 -15.19 0.74 -9.09
CA VAL A 247 -15.58 -0.63 -9.47
C VAL A 247 -16.92 -0.61 -10.23
N THR A 248 -17.25 -1.73 -10.87
CA THR A 248 -18.42 -1.81 -11.74
C THR A 248 -19.73 -2.10 -11.00
N SER A 249 -19.66 -2.62 -9.78
CA SER A 249 -20.84 -3.04 -9.02
C SER A 249 -20.71 -2.81 -7.51
N GLY A 250 -21.86 -2.70 -6.84
CA GLY A 250 -21.92 -2.67 -5.38
C GLY A 250 -21.47 -3.99 -4.74
N VAL A 251 -21.50 -5.11 -5.48
CA VAL A 251 -20.94 -6.40 -5.02
C VAL A 251 -19.42 -6.29 -4.89
N ASP A 252 -18.76 -5.73 -5.90
CA ASP A 252 -17.32 -5.52 -5.89
C ASP A 252 -16.91 -4.57 -4.74
N SER A 253 -17.68 -3.48 -4.55
CA SER A 253 -17.46 -2.56 -3.43
C SER A 253 -17.52 -3.28 -2.08
N ARG A 254 -18.56 -4.10 -1.85
CA ARG A 254 -18.69 -4.88 -0.61
C ARG A 254 -17.58 -5.93 -0.47
N THR A 255 -17.11 -6.50 -1.56
CA THR A 255 -15.97 -7.43 -1.52
C THR A 255 -14.71 -6.74 -0.99
N ILE A 256 -14.48 -5.47 -1.35
CA ILE A 256 -13.31 -4.73 -0.91
C ILE A 256 -13.52 -4.11 0.48
N LEU A 257 -14.62 -3.36 0.66
CA LEU A 257 -14.83 -2.43 1.80
C LEU A 257 -15.86 -2.91 2.84
N ASP A 258 -16.52 -4.05 2.62
CA ASP A 258 -17.69 -4.50 3.40
C ASP A 258 -18.91 -3.55 3.30
N MET A 259 -18.85 -2.55 2.40
CA MET A 259 -19.90 -1.56 2.18
C MET A 259 -19.99 -1.13 0.71
N ASN A 260 -21.11 -0.56 0.34
CA ASN A 260 -21.29 0.09 -0.96
C ASN A 260 -20.57 1.45 -0.99
N GLY A 261 -20.24 1.94 -2.17
CA GLY A 261 -19.73 3.30 -2.39
C GLY A 261 -18.66 3.37 -3.46
N ALA A 262 -17.81 2.34 -3.63
CA ALA A 262 -16.78 2.35 -4.66
C ALA A 262 -17.35 2.29 -6.09
N GLU A 263 -18.56 1.76 -6.28
CA GLU A 263 -19.30 1.78 -7.55
C GLU A 263 -19.78 3.19 -7.96
N LYS A 264 -19.70 4.16 -7.06
CA LYS A 264 -20.07 5.55 -7.28
C LYS A 264 -18.89 6.49 -7.48
N LEU A 265 -17.68 5.95 -7.47
CA LEU A 265 -16.44 6.71 -7.70
C LEU A 265 -16.29 7.06 -9.18
N LEU A 266 -15.62 8.19 -9.43
CA LEU A 266 -15.49 8.77 -10.77
C LEU A 266 -14.38 8.12 -11.62
N GLY A 267 -13.54 7.28 -11.02
CA GLY A 267 -12.32 6.78 -11.67
C GLY A 267 -11.19 7.80 -11.66
N LYS A 268 -10.12 7.52 -12.41
CA LYS A 268 -8.93 8.40 -12.53
C LYS A 268 -8.35 8.85 -11.18
N GLY A 269 -8.26 7.92 -10.23
CA GLY A 269 -7.66 8.18 -8.93
C GLY A 269 -8.66 8.59 -7.83
N ASP A 270 -9.95 8.73 -8.13
CA ASP A 270 -10.98 8.90 -7.11
C ASP A 270 -11.13 7.61 -6.32
N MET A 271 -10.92 7.63 -5.01
CA MET A 271 -10.88 6.46 -4.16
C MET A 271 -11.60 6.64 -2.84
N LEU A 272 -11.98 5.52 -2.24
CA LEU A 272 -12.32 5.40 -0.83
C LEU A 272 -11.11 4.80 -0.08
N PHE A 273 -10.53 5.60 0.79
CA PHE A 273 -9.41 5.23 1.64
C PHE A 273 -9.92 4.87 3.02
N ASP A 274 -9.74 3.61 3.40
CA ASP A 274 -10.22 3.00 4.63
C ASP A 274 -9.04 2.50 5.49
N PRO A 275 -8.32 3.39 6.18
CA PRO A 275 -7.23 2.98 7.06
C PRO A 275 -7.79 2.38 8.36
N GLN A 276 -7.09 1.39 8.90
CA GLN A 276 -7.44 0.75 10.17
C GLN A 276 -7.64 1.78 11.28
N GLY A 277 -8.74 1.63 12.03
CA GLY A 277 -9.08 2.50 13.18
C GLY A 277 -9.86 3.75 12.83
N VAL A 278 -10.20 3.98 11.58
CA VAL A 278 -11.10 5.06 11.15
C VAL A 278 -12.52 4.50 11.00
N PRO A 279 -13.55 5.16 11.55
CA PRO A 279 -14.91 4.61 11.55
C PRO A 279 -15.57 4.54 10.19
N LYS A 280 -15.13 5.34 9.23
CA LYS A 280 -15.67 5.38 7.86
C LYS A 280 -14.55 5.68 6.86
N PRO A 281 -14.59 5.09 5.65
CA PRO A 281 -13.66 5.42 4.59
C PRO A 281 -13.69 6.91 4.23
N LEU A 282 -12.53 7.46 3.97
CA LEU A 282 -12.35 8.83 3.50
C LEU A 282 -12.38 8.84 1.96
N ARG A 283 -13.12 9.78 1.35
CA ARG A 283 -13.00 10.02 -0.08
C ARG A 283 -11.79 10.88 -0.35
N VAL A 284 -10.91 10.39 -1.21
CA VAL A 284 -9.64 11.04 -1.55
C VAL A 284 -9.46 11.01 -3.05
N GLN A 285 -9.05 12.12 -3.64
CA GLN A 285 -8.51 12.15 -4.99
C GLN A 285 -7.03 11.80 -4.90
N GLY A 286 -6.66 10.65 -5.47
CA GLY A 286 -5.31 10.13 -5.46
C GLY A 286 -4.32 11.04 -6.19
N ALA A 287 -3.08 10.98 -5.77
CA ALA A 287 -1.97 11.63 -6.43
C ALA A 287 -1.79 11.10 -7.85
N PHE A 288 -1.39 11.97 -8.76
CA PHE A 288 -1.01 11.62 -10.12
C PHE A 288 0.50 11.79 -10.32
N VAL A 289 1.13 10.75 -10.82
CA VAL A 289 2.50 10.72 -11.31
C VAL A 289 2.47 10.13 -12.72
N SER A 290 3.11 10.76 -13.66
CA SER A 290 3.19 10.28 -15.05
C SER A 290 4.29 9.23 -15.22
N ASP A 291 4.16 8.38 -16.24
CA ASP A 291 5.18 7.38 -16.58
C ASP A 291 6.54 8.02 -16.88
N LYS A 292 6.52 9.23 -17.45
CA LYS A 292 7.74 10.00 -17.68
C LYS A 292 8.42 10.41 -16.36
N GLU A 293 7.68 10.92 -15.39
CA GLU A 293 8.22 11.28 -14.08
C GLU A 293 8.79 10.05 -13.36
N VAL A 294 8.11 8.90 -13.47
CA VAL A 294 8.63 7.63 -12.95
C VAL A 294 9.94 7.25 -13.61
N SER A 295 9.99 7.28 -14.95
CA SER A 295 11.20 6.93 -15.72
C SER A 295 12.37 7.90 -15.50
N ASP A 296 12.10 9.18 -15.24
CA ASP A 296 13.13 10.20 -15.00
C ASP A 296 13.79 10.02 -13.60
N ILE A 297 13.15 9.32 -12.66
CA ILE A 297 13.65 9.13 -11.28
C ILE A 297 14.32 7.77 -11.11
N VAL A 298 13.88 6.74 -11.84
CA VAL A 298 14.45 5.39 -11.85
C VAL A 298 15.76 5.33 -12.64
#